data_ed47aa06cf743d405105fae698d9083d
#
_entry.id   ed47aa06cf743d405105fae698d9083d
#
_cell.length_a   1.000
_cell.length_b   1.000
_cell.length_c   1.000
_cell.angle_alpha   90.00
_cell.angle_beta   90.00
_cell.angle_gamma   90.00
#
_symmetry.space_group_name_H-M   'P 1'
#
loop_
_entity.id
_entity.type
_entity.pdbx_description
1 polymer ?
#
loop_
_entity_poly.entity_id
_entity_poly.type
_entity_poly.pdbx_seq_one_letter_code
_entity_poly.pdbx_strand_id
1 'polypeptide(L)'
;MRTQFDLVIIGSAAGGSPIANRLAKAGKSVLILEKGPLFRPSYQAPARRSEFRRDELISDGPEKILNIDGVANKVASYYSSHVEPDLNDEPHVYRGPDSADRATIEGYTAQVVGGGTQLYGGVSLRYTPTDLRLKSFNDGRADIPDDVRREARDWPIPYDVLDRYYAEAEDLVGINGTRANQIKPFLTGDHYQPPLSPNPISQYAKAGMEALGKQLGANIEPYRTPLAVITRDHAPSYRTVPKDPETAKTSYVNRYGDPLGLKSSTWVALLSPIVKEGHDFEIRPNCIVTRLTNDGAKVNRVYYLDPGGTERFVEGKLVVVACSAIESIRLLMLSGAESPDFQQRINGNGLLGHYFLTHCFGGARALVPGRFDKSKALDADYATDCCATDDFLKAQGLWAGGAIYNNTSDQALPLSMFRTFGSTDLDSLWKAFMGGMYPRPDGTSVPMRGEGFITYLDQEFGRGLSVSFMANQVLQRDNRIELHPTVKDKWGRRVAHIIKTWHPHDKKLMDVFANQCGNVLRLGAGNDPSFFFEGQGGIYSGDTALARMANHILGGARFGTDPNDSVLDTNNRAWNFDNLYVTDGAFMPTSGGGNPTMTIEANSFRVADHLLTRV
;
A
#
# COMPACT_ATOMS: atom_id res chain seq x y z
N MET A 1 5.85 1.27 34.41
CA MET A 1 5.88 1.55 32.95
C MET A 1 5.77 3.07 32.78
N ARG A 2 6.63 3.68 31.96
CA ARG A 2 6.60 5.13 31.71
C ARG A 2 5.28 5.53 31.05
N THR A 3 4.70 6.65 31.44
CA THR A 3 3.39 7.14 30.97
C THR A 3 3.46 8.49 30.27
N GLN A 4 4.56 9.22 30.36
CA GLN A 4 4.72 10.55 29.77
C GLN A 4 5.86 10.58 28.76
N PHE A 5 5.59 11.13 27.58
CA PHE A 5 6.51 11.24 26.45
C PHE A 5 6.39 12.60 25.75
N ASP A 6 7.43 13.01 25.05
CA ASP A 6 7.34 14.17 24.15
C ASP A 6 6.39 13.84 23.00
N LEU A 7 6.45 12.60 22.49
CA LEU A 7 5.67 12.15 21.37
C LEU A 7 5.09 10.75 21.61
N VAL A 8 3.79 10.60 21.38
CA VAL A 8 3.11 9.30 21.30
C VAL A 8 2.62 9.08 19.86
N ILE A 9 3.03 7.98 19.26
CA ILE A 9 2.65 7.57 17.90
C ILE A 9 1.81 6.32 18.00
N ILE A 10 0.73 6.25 17.23
CA ILE A 10 -0.16 5.10 17.13
C ILE A 10 0.02 4.46 15.76
N GLY A 11 0.70 3.32 15.72
CA GLY A 11 1.09 2.61 14.50
C GLY A 11 2.54 2.84 14.07
N SER A 12 3.21 1.77 13.65
CA SER A 12 4.65 1.68 13.37
C SER A 12 5.01 1.57 11.89
N ALA A 13 4.06 1.84 10.99
CA ALA A 13 4.27 1.75 9.53
C ALA A 13 4.79 3.07 8.93
N ALA A 14 4.63 3.23 7.62
CA ALA A 14 5.12 4.36 6.82
C ALA A 14 4.73 5.75 7.37
N GLY A 15 3.57 5.87 8.03
CA GLY A 15 3.11 7.13 8.61
C GLY A 15 3.78 7.50 9.94
N GLY A 16 4.16 6.53 10.76
CA GLY A 16 4.67 6.76 12.10
C GLY A 16 6.19 6.64 12.24
N SER A 17 6.79 5.69 11.54
CA SER A 17 8.22 5.36 11.70
C SER A 17 9.19 6.47 11.28
N PRO A 18 8.97 7.23 10.19
CA PRO A 18 9.84 8.36 9.85
C PRO A 18 9.85 9.43 10.94
N ILE A 19 8.68 9.72 11.54
CA ILE A 19 8.54 10.67 12.63
C ILE A 19 9.29 10.17 13.88
N ALA A 20 9.10 8.89 14.23
CA ALA A 20 9.82 8.30 15.36
C ALA A 20 11.34 8.36 15.17
N ASN A 21 11.83 8.00 13.99
CA ASN A 21 13.24 8.07 13.64
C ASN A 21 13.80 9.49 13.83
N ARG A 22 13.14 10.48 13.25
CA ARG A 22 13.58 11.86 13.28
C ARG A 22 13.60 12.45 14.69
N LEU A 23 12.51 12.29 15.46
CA LEU A 23 12.40 12.88 16.78
C LEU A 23 13.28 12.16 17.81
N ALA A 24 13.38 10.83 17.76
CA ALA A 24 14.28 10.10 18.65
C ALA A 24 15.74 10.48 18.42
N LYS A 25 16.19 10.60 17.17
CA LYS A 25 17.54 11.07 16.83
C LYS A 25 17.79 12.53 17.25
N ALA A 26 16.75 13.34 17.35
CA ALA A 26 16.82 14.70 17.91
C ALA A 26 16.74 14.74 19.45
N GLY A 27 16.83 13.59 20.12
CA GLY A 27 16.86 13.49 21.59
C GLY A 27 15.51 13.64 22.27
N LYS A 28 14.40 13.51 21.54
CA LYS A 28 13.05 13.53 22.12
C LYS A 28 12.64 12.14 22.59
N SER A 29 11.85 12.10 23.66
CA SER A 29 11.29 10.85 24.15
C SER A 29 10.10 10.42 23.30
N VAL A 30 10.18 9.26 22.66
CA VAL A 30 9.19 8.76 21.68
C VAL A 30 8.64 7.42 22.09
N LEU A 31 7.32 7.29 22.10
CA LEU A 31 6.62 6.02 22.25
C LEU A 31 5.85 5.68 20.97
N ILE A 32 5.98 4.44 20.50
CA ILE A 32 5.03 3.84 19.54
C ILE A 32 4.16 2.81 20.25
N LEU A 33 2.84 2.91 20.07
CA LEU A 33 1.87 1.85 20.39
C LEU A 33 1.54 1.12 19.10
N GLU A 34 1.82 -0.19 19.05
CA GLU A 34 1.58 -1.03 17.88
C GLU A 34 0.65 -2.20 18.24
N LYS A 35 -0.38 -2.39 17.43
CA LYS A 35 -1.39 -3.44 17.65
C LYS A 35 -0.81 -4.84 17.46
N GLY A 36 0.07 -5.02 16.47
CA GLY A 36 0.66 -6.30 16.12
C GLY A 36 1.93 -6.65 16.89
N PRO A 37 2.40 -7.90 16.74
CA PRO A 37 3.63 -8.38 17.35
C PRO A 37 4.88 -7.79 16.69
N LEU A 38 6.03 -7.98 17.34
CA LEU A 38 7.35 -7.68 16.78
C LEU A 38 8.02 -8.97 16.28
N PHE A 39 8.24 -9.06 14.98
CA PHE A 39 9.10 -10.09 14.38
C PHE A 39 10.48 -9.50 14.05
N ARG A 40 11.54 -10.27 14.32
CA ARG A 40 12.93 -9.86 14.11
C ARG A 40 13.57 -10.66 13.00
N PRO A 41 14.09 -10.03 11.94
CA PRO A 41 14.80 -10.73 10.88
C PRO A 41 16.15 -11.30 11.36
N SER A 42 16.59 -12.40 10.74
CA SER A 42 17.77 -13.16 11.14
C SER A 42 19.11 -12.43 10.94
N TYR A 43 19.15 -11.40 10.11
CA TYR A 43 20.40 -10.63 9.91
C TYR A 43 20.91 -9.96 11.20
N GLN A 44 20.06 -9.74 12.19
CA GLN A 44 20.45 -9.25 13.52
C GLN A 44 21.12 -10.32 14.39
N ALA A 45 21.02 -11.58 13.99
CA ALA A 45 21.61 -12.72 14.67
C ALA A 45 21.99 -13.77 13.61
N PRO A 46 23.08 -13.57 12.86
CA PRO A 46 23.42 -14.38 11.67
C PRO A 46 23.59 -15.86 11.95
N ALA A 47 23.88 -16.26 13.18
CA ALA A 47 23.96 -17.66 13.58
C ALA A 47 22.61 -18.31 13.92
N ARG A 48 21.52 -17.55 13.91
CA ARG A 48 20.17 -18.03 14.23
C ARG A 48 19.28 -17.95 13.02
N ARG A 49 18.33 -18.87 12.92
CA ARG A 49 17.24 -18.75 11.95
C ARG A 49 16.45 -17.47 12.22
N SER A 50 15.91 -16.87 11.17
CA SER A 50 15.03 -15.72 11.28
C SER A 50 13.89 -16.00 12.26
N GLU A 51 13.64 -15.05 13.15
CA GLU A 51 12.42 -15.03 13.95
C GLU A 51 11.21 -14.67 13.07
N PHE A 52 11.46 -14.20 11.86
CA PHE A 52 10.48 -13.86 10.84
C PHE A 52 10.35 -15.03 9.86
N ARG A 53 9.52 -15.98 10.19
CA ARG A 53 9.30 -17.19 9.41
C ARG A 53 8.22 -16.96 8.34
N ARG A 54 8.34 -17.61 7.20
CA ARG A 54 7.36 -17.52 6.11
C ARG A 54 5.99 -18.07 6.48
N ASP A 55 5.97 -19.18 7.18
CA ASP A 55 4.78 -19.86 7.64
C ASP A 55 3.99 -19.06 8.68
N GLU A 56 4.61 -18.12 9.38
CA GLU A 56 3.95 -17.21 10.31
C GLU A 56 3.07 -16.18 9.61
N LEU A 57 3.29 -15.95 8.32
CA LEU A 57 2.53 -15.01 7.50
C LEU A 57 1.48 -15.70 6.61
N ILE A 58 1.40 -17.02 6.66
CA ILE A 58 0.46 -17.82 5.88
C ILE A 58 -0.63 -18.33 6.82
N SER A 59 -1.89 -18.20 6.42
CA SER A 59 -3.01 -18.73 7.20
C SER A 59 -2.92 -20.26 7.33
N ASP A 60 -3.20 -20.78 8.54
CA ASP A 60 -3.11 -22.21 8.87
C ASP A 60 -4.29 -23.04 8.38
N GLY A 61 -5.28 -22.44 7.78
CA GLY A 61 -6.43 -23.22 7.34
C GLY A 61 -7.63 -22.36 6.95
N PRO A 62 -8.74 -23.03 6.67
CA PRO A 62 -9.95 -22.35 6.23
C PRO A 62 -10.39 -21.35 7.28
N GLU A 63 -10.69 -20.15 6.83
CA GLU A 63 -11.36 -19.15 7.66
C GLU A 63 -12.59 -19.78 8.27
N LYS A 64 -12.64 -19.89 9.59
CA LYS A 64 -13.86 -20.25 10.28
C LYS A 64 -14.85 -19.11 10.08
N ILE A 65 -15.68 -19.24 9.06
CA ILE A 65 -16.73 -18.27 8.79
C ILE A 65 -17.79 -18.41 9.88
N LEU A 66 -17.60 -17.70 10.98
CA LEU A 66 -18.62 -17.57 12.02
C LEU A 66 -19.70 -16.59 11.58
N ASN A 67 -20.87 -16.71 12.16
CA ASN A 67 -21.92 -15.72 11.94
C ASN A 67 -21.55 -14.42 12.66
N ILE A 68 -21.49 -13.33 11.90
CA ILE A 68 -21.36 -11.99 12.45
C ILE A 68 -22.76 -11.39 12.46
N ASP A 69 -23.24 -11.04 13.65
CA ASP A 69 -24.58 -10.48 13.83
C ASP A 69 -24.75 -9.22 12.95
N GLY A 70 -25.82 -9.23 12.16
CA GLY A 70 -26.17 -8.11 11.28
C GLY A 70 -25.50 -8.11 9.90
N VAL A 71 -24.64 -9.09 9.57
CA VAL A 71 -24.02 -9.20 8.24
C VAL A 71 -24.13 -10.61 7.68
N ALA A 72 -24.88 -10.78 6.61
CA ALA A 72 -25.11 -12.07 5.97
C ALA A 72 -23.96 -12.52 5.04
N ASN A 73 -23.28 -11.57 4.41
CA ASN A 73 -22.28 -11.86 3.39
C ASN A 73 -20.88 -11.59 3.93
N LYS A 74 -19.94 -12.48 3.63
CA LYS A 74 -18.54 -12.39 4.04
C LYS A 74 -17.65 -12.59 2.82
N VAL A 75 -16.57 -11.84 2.75
CA VAL A 75 -15.58 -11.90 1.67
C VAL A 75 -14.21 -12.13 2.29
N ALA A 76 -13.54 -13.21 1.88
CA ALA A 76 -12.19 -13.52 2.33
C ALA A 76 -11.18 -12.48 1.85
N SER A 77 -10.14 -12.25 2.64
CA SER A 77 -9.02 -11.39 2.27
C SER A 77 -8.18 -12.03 1.16
N TYR A 78 -7.64 -11.18 0.30
CA TYR A 78 -6.64 -11.60 -0.69
C TYR A 78 -5.29 -11.97 -0.06
N TYR A 79 -5.00 -11.48 1.14
CA TYR A 79 -3.72 -11.63 1.83
C TYR A 79 -3.85 -12.27 3.20
N SER A 80 -4.79 -13.20 3.35
CA SER A 80 -4.95 -13.91 4.61
C SER A 80 -3.61 -14.39 5.17
N SER A 81 -3.27 -13.93 6.38
CA SER A 81 -2.04 -14.27 7.08
C SER A 81 -2.23 -14.06 8.59
N HIS A 82 -1.31 -14.61 9.42
CA HIS A 82 -1.34 -14.42 10.88
C HIS A 82 -1.18 -12.98 11.35
N VAL A 83 -0.72 -12.09 10.49
CA VAL A 83 -0.56 -10.66 10.78
C VAL A 83 -1.75 -9.82 10.31
N GLU A 84 -2.73 -10.43 9.67
CA GLU A 84 -4.02 -9.81 9.40
C GLU A 84 -5.02 -10.14 10.51
N PRO A 85 -6.04 -9.30 10.74
CA PRO A 85 -7.07 -9.61 11.72
C PRO A 85 -7.89 -10.83 11.30
N ASP A 86 -8.38 -11.60 12.28
CA ASP A 86 -9.38 -12.62 12.01
C ASP A 86 -10.69 -11.96 11.59
N LEU A 87 -11.28 -12.46 10.51
CA LEU A 87 -12.55 -11.95 9.96
C LEU A 87 -13.69 -11.95 10.99
N ASN A 88 -13.66 -12.88 11.93
CA ASN A 88 -14.69 -12.99 12.96
C ASN A 88 -14.44 -12.07 14.16
N ASP A 89 -13.18 -11.73 14.40
CA ASP A 89 -12.74 -10.93 15.53
C ASP A 89 -12.77 -9.42 15.24
N GLU A 90 -12.35 -9.04 14.04
CA GLU A 90 -12.09 -7.64 13.70
C GLU A 90 -12.43 -7.34 12.23
N PRO A 91 -13.66 -7.59 11.77
CA PRO A 91 -14.02 -7.29 10.39
C PRO A 91 -14.11 -5.79 10.14
N HIS A 92 -13.99 -5.41 8.86
CA HIS A 92 -14.69 -4.24 8.34
C HIS A 92 -16.05 -4.67 7.80
N VAL A 93 -16.98 -3.73 7.67
CA VAL A 93 -18.18 -3.92 6.87
C VAL A 93 -18.09 -3.05 5.64
N TYR A 94 -18.31 -3.63 4.49
CA TYR A 94 -18.29 -2.96 3.21
C TYR A 94 -19.66 -2.93 2.56
N ARG A 95 -20.04 -1.77 2.03
CA ARG A 95 -21.22 -1.59 1.18
C ARG A 95 -20.80 -1.20 -0.22
N GLY A 96 -21.01 -2.11 -1.16
CA GLY A 96 -20.75 -1.91 -2.57
C GLY A 96 -21.92 -1.31 -3.34
N PRO A 97 -21.81 -1.26 -4.68
CA PRO A 97 -22.82 -0.67 -5.55
C PRO A 97 -24.20 -1.33 -5.47
N ASP A 98 -24.27 -2.60 -5.06
CA ASP A 98 -25.51 -3.36 -4.85
C ASP A 98 -26.20 -3.05 -3.51
N SER A 99 -25.65 -2.13 -2.72
CA SER A 99 -26.14 -1.74 -1.40
C SER A 99 -26.17 -2.87 -0.35
N ALA A 100 -25.55 -4.02 -0.62
CA ALA A 100 -25.42 -5.10 0.32
C ALA A 100 -24.19 -4.92 1.23
N ASP A 101 -24.37 -5.13 2.52
CA ASP A 101 -23.27 -5.13 3.49
C ASP A 101 -22.56 -6.50 3.50
N ARG A 102 -21.24 -6.45 3.46
CA ARG A 102 -20.37 -7.63 3.51
C ARG A 102 -19.29 -7.43 4.55
N ALA A 103 -19.06 -8.42 5.39
CA ALA A 103 -17.91 -8.42 6.30
C ALA A 103 -16.66 -8.86 5.54
N THR A 104 -15.56 -8.16 5.78
CA THR A 104 -14.26 -8.43 5.12
C THR A 104 -13.11 -7.95 6.01
N ILE A 105 -11.92 -8.47 5.76
CA ILE A 105 -10.66 -7.91 6.26
C ILE A 105 -9.84 -7.24 5.14
N GLU A 106 -10.39 -7.14 3.95
CA GLU A 106 -9.77 -6.39 2.86
C GLU A 106 -9.54 -4.92 3.25
N GLY A 107 -8.39 -4.39 2.87
CA GLY A 107 -7.97 -3.03 3.25
C GLY A 107 -7.31 -2.93 4.62
N TYR A 108 -7.26 -3.99 5.41
CA TYR A 108 -6.32 -4.04 6.51
C TYR A 108 -4.90 -4.14 5.99
N THR A 109 -4.04 -3.34 6.58
CA THR A 109 -2.61 -3.54 6.48
C THR A 109 -2.17 -4.51 7.58
N ALA A 110 -0.99 -5.11 7.42
CA ALA A 110 -0.49 -6.07 8.38
C ALA A 110 -0.45 -5.51 9.81
N GLN A 111 -1.00 -6.27 10.75
CA GLN A 111 -0.91 -6.01 12.19
C GLN A 111 0.41 -6.55 12.73
N VAL A 112 1.47 -5.83 12.52
CA VAL A 112 2.84 -6.19 12.90
C VAL A 112 3.68 -4.93 13.01
N VAL A 113 4.70 -4.92 13.84
CA VAL A 113 5.67 -3.82 13.86
C VAL A 113 6.27 -3.62 12.48
N GLY A 114 6.16 -2.41 11.94
CA GLY A 114 6.47 -2.09 10.55
C GLY A 114 5.26 -2.12 9.62
N GLY A 115 4.12 -2.64 10.09
CA GLY A 115 2.86 -2.65 9.35
C GLY A 115 2.96 -3.25 7.95
N GLY A 116 2.22 -2.70 7.00
CA GLY A 116 2.16 -3.15 5.61
C GLY A 116 3.52 -3.20 4.89
N THR A 117 4.53 -2.49 5.37
CA THR A 117 5.89 -2.54 4.80
C THR A 117 6.61 -3.89 5.06
N GLN A 118 6.09 -4.71 5.97
CA GLN A 118 6.56 -6.09 6.13
C GLN A 118 6.10 -6.99 4.98
N LEU A 119 4.91 -6.74 4.43
CA LEU A 119 4.27 -7.59 3.42
C LEU A 119 4.33 -7.02 1.99
N TYR A 120 4.62 -5.73 1.79
CA TYR A 120 4.56 -5.09 0.48
C TYR A 120 5.63 -5.60 -0.49
N GLY A 121 5.43 -5.36 -1.80
CA GLY A 121 6.40 -5.70 -2.83
C GLY A 121 7.61 -4.77 -2.90
N GLY A 122 7.61 -3.70 -2.13
CA GLY A 122 8.70 -2.72 -2.09
C GLY A 122 8.70 -1.71 -3.24
N VAL A 123 7.70 -1.71 -4.12
CA VAL A 123 7.62 -0.71 -5.20
C VAL A 123 7.49 0.69 -4.62
N SER A 124 8.44 1.57 -4.94
CA SER A 124 8.68 2.87 -4.28
C SER A 124 8.74 4.02 -5.28
N LEU A 125 7.70 4.14 -6.09
CA LEU A 125 7.58 5.20 -7.08
C LEU A 125 7.28 6.55 -6.40
N ARG A 126 7.94 7.63 -6.83
CA ARG A 126 7.49 9.00 -6.54
C ARG A 126 6.22 9.32 -7.32
N TYR A 127 5.39 10.20 -6.82
CA TYR A 127 4.32 10.81 -7.60
C TYR A 127 4.89 11.79 -8.64
N THR A 128 4.14 12.06 -9.69
CA THR A 128 4.49 13.09 -10.66
C THR A 128 4.09 14.48 -10.13
N PRO A 129 4.69 15.57 -10.63
CA PRO A 129 4.20 16.92 -10.30
C PRO A 129 2.72 17.12 -10.63
N THR A 130 2.19 16.46 -11.66
CA THR A 130 0.78 16.54 -12.05
C THR A 130 -0.12 15.87 -11.02
N ASP A 131 0.30 14.78 -10.38
CA ASP A 131 -0.47 14.12 -9.31
C ASP A 131 -0.74 15.07 -8.12
N LEU A 132 0.12 16.07 -7.90
CA LEU A 132 -0.03 17.07 -6.85
C LEU A 132 -0.84 18.29 -7.29
N ARG A 133 -1.23 18.39 -8.58
CA ARG A 133 -1.88 19.59 -9.17
C ARG A 133 -3.11 19.21 -9.99
N LEU A 134 -3.87 18.21 -9.56
CA LEU A 134 -4.97 17.67 -10.37
C LEU A 134 -6.11 18.68 -10.57
N LYS A 135 -6.36 19.58 -9.62
CA LYS A 135 -7.33 20.68 -9.82
C LYS A 135 -6.84 21.64 -10.91
N SER A 136 -5.64 22.16 -10.76
CA SER A 136 -5.04 23.08 -11.74
C SER A 136 -4.84 22.44 -13.11
N PHE A 137 -4.47 21.15 -13.17
CA PHE A 137 -4.31 20.39 -14.40
C PHE A 137 -5.62 20.24 -15.18
N ASN A 138 -6.75 20.13 -14.47
CA ASN A 138 -8.07 19.94 -15.08
C ASN A 138 -8.86 21.25 -15.23
N ASP A 139 -8.31 22.38 -14.80
CA ASP A 139 -8.99 23.67 -14.93
C ASP A 139 -9.23 24.02 -16.41
N GLY A 140 -10.44 24.41 -16.74
CA GLY A 140 -10.85 24.73 -18.11
C GLY A 140 -10.95 23.55 -19.09
N ARG A 141 -10.70 22.32 -18.68
CA ARG A 141 -10.76 21.13 -19.54
C ARG A 141 -12.19 20.66 -19.77
N ALA A 142 -12.76 21.00 -20.94
CA ALA A 142 -14.12 20.61 -21.31
C ALA A 142 -14.30 19.10 -21.61
N ASP A 143 -13.20 18.37 -21.82
CA ASP A 143 -13.16 16.92 -22.05
C ASP A 143 -13.30 16.10 -20.77
N ILE A 144 -13.21 16.73 -19.60
CA ILE A 144 -13.35 16.11 -18.29
C ILE A 144 -14.72 16.46 -17.68
N PRO A 145 -15.47 15.48 -17.12
CA PRO A 145 -16.76 15.72 -16.50
C PRO A 145 -16.72 16.81 -15.41
N ASP A 146 -17.76 17.62 -15.32
CA ASP A 146 -17.83 18.77 -14.40
C ASP A 146 -17.71 18.38 -12.94
N ASP A 147 -18.28 17.26 -12.55
CA ASP A 147 -18.20 16.73 -11.19
C ASP A 147 -16.79 16.27 -10.84
N VAL A 148 -16.06 15.64 -11.79
CA VAL A 148 -14.66 15.28 -11.62
C VAL A 148 -13.78 16.53 -11.43
N ARG A 149 -13.98 17.56 -12.27
CA ARG A 149 -13.23 18.83 -12.18
C ARG A 149 -13.50 19.56 -10.86
N ARG A 150 -14.76 19.62 -10.44
CA ARG A 150 -15.18 20.27 -9.21
C ARG A 150 -14.57 19.62 -7.96
N GLU A 151 -14.49 18.30 -7.94
CA GLU A 151 -13.97 17.55 -6.81
C GLU A 151 -12.44 17.40 -6.83
N ALA A 152 -11.77 17.64 -7.96
CA ALA A 152 -10.30 17.60 -8.05
C ALA A 152 -9.65 18.57 -7.05
N ARG A 153 -8.51 18.19 -6.50
CA ARG A 153 -7.74 18.99 -5.53
C ARG A 153 -6.28 19.09 -5.93
N ASP A 154 -5.69 20.24 -5.65
CA ASP A 154 -4.25 20.39 -5.58
C ASP A 154 -3.79 20.06 -4.17
N TRP A 155 -2.61 19.49 -4.04
CA TRP A 155 -1.97 19.31 -2.73
C TRP A 155 -1.58 20.67 -2.17
N PRO A 156 -1.69 20.89 -0.84
CA PRO A 156 -1.33 22.18 -0.24
C PRO A 156 0.19 22.41 -0.15
N ILE A 157 0.98 21.47 -0.66
CA ILE A 157 2.44 21.54 -0.73
C ILE A 157 2.90 21.29 -2.18
N PRO A 158 3.83 22.08 -2.70
CA PRO A 158 4.35 21.89 -4.05
C PRO A 158 5.37 20.73 -4.11
N TYR A 159 5.65 20.27 -5.34
CA TYR A 159 6.49 19.10 -5.58
C TYR A 159 7.95 19.31 -5.09
N ASP A 160 8.53 20.50 -5.26
CA ASP A 160 9.88 20.83 -4.84
C ASP A 160 10.07 20.72 -3.31
N VAL A 161 9.06 21.06 -2.54
CA VAL A 161 9.07 20.83 -1.09
C VAL A 161 9.09 19.34 -0.78
N LEU A 162 8.27 18.54 -1.48
CA LEU A 162 8.20 17.10 -1.25
C LEU A 162 9.43 16.36 -1.79
N ASP A 163 10.05 16.84 -2.87
CA ASP A 163 11.24 16.25 -3.50
C ASP A 163 12.39 16.04 -2.50
N ARG A 164 12.66 17.03 -1.64
CA ARG A 164 13.69 16.92 -0.60
C ARG A 164 13.42 15.74 0.34
N TYR A 165 12.17 15.54 0.70
CA TYR A 165 11.78 14.46 1.61
C TYR A 165 11.68 13.10 0.91
N TYR A 166 11.40 13.08 -0.39
CA TYR A 166 11.57 11.88 -1.20
C TYR A 166 13.04 11.43 -1.21
N ALA A 167 13.96 12.35 -1.50
CA ALA A 167 15.39 12.04 -1.51
C ALA A 167 15.87 11.51 -0.15
N GLU A 168 15.42 12.12 0.94
CA GLU A 168 15.74 11.66 2.30
C GLU A 168 15.14 10.29 2.62
N ALA A 169 13.87 10.06 2.28
CA ALA A 169 13.23 8.78 2.50
C ALA A 169 13.91 7.67 1.68
N GLU A 170 14.24 7.94 0.42
CA GLU A 170 14.96 7.01 -0.46
C GLU A 170 16.32 6.61 0.11
N ASP A 171 17.07 7.57 0.65
CA ASP A 171 18.36 7.31 1.28
C ASP A 171 18.20 6.49 2.57
N LEU A 172 17.31 6.91 3.48
CA LEU A 172 17.14 6.26 4.79
C LEU A 172 16.48 4.87 4.70
N VAL A 173 15.61 4.66 3.74
CA VAL A 173 14.98 3.36 3.49
C VAL A 173 15.91 2.44 2.70
N GLY A 174 16.72 2.98 1.81
CA GLY A 174 17.61 2.22 0.93
C GLY A 174 16.86 1.68 -0.28
N ILE A 175 16.48 2.59 -1.19
CA ILE A 175 15.80 2.26 -2.43
C ILE A 175 16.81 1.95 -3.52
N ASN A 176 16.59 0.88 -4.30
CA ASN A 176 17.32 0.61 -5.52
C ASN A 176 16.47 0.94 -6.76
N GLY A 177 17.10 1.22 -7.88
CA GLY A 177 16.40 1.55 -9.13
C GLY A 177 17.22 2.43 -10.05
N THR A 178 16.57 3.08 -11.03
CA THR A 178 17.22 4.08 -11.86
C THR A 178 16.39 5.36 -11.97
N ARG A 179 17.06 6.51 -11.84
CA ARG A 179 16.46 7.82 -12.03
C ARG A 179 16.23 8.12 -13.53
N ALA A 180 17.15 7.71 -14.38
CA ALA A 180 17.08 7.97 -15.82
C ALA A 180 15.75 7.48 -16.40
N ASN A 181 15.19 8.22 -17.34
CA ASN A 181 13.92 7.95 -18.04
C ASN A 181 12.65 8.11 -17.21
N GLN A 182 12.73 8.55 -15.96
CA GLN A 182 11.57 8.96 -15.19
C GLN A 182 11.19 10.41 -15.51
N ILE A 183 9.88 10.69 -15.62
CA ILE A 183 9.38 12.09 -15.78
C ILE A 183 9.33 12.83 -14.44
N LYS A 184 9.50 12.12 -13.32
CA LYS A 184 9.53 12.72 -11.98
C LYS A 184 10.83 13.51 -11.83
N PRO A 185 10.79 14.79 -11.44
CA PRO A 185 12.00 15.54 -11.13
C PRO A 185 12.73 14.95 -9.92
N PHE A 186 14.06 15.05 -9.94
CA PHE A 186 14.96 14.71 -8.83
C PHE A 186 15.82 15.96 -8.55
N LEU A 187 15.21 16.94 -7.90
CA LEU A 187 15.82 18.26 -7.72
C LEU A 187 16.94 18.23 -6.68
N THR A 188 16.78 17.39 -5.64
CA THR A 188 17.73 17.30 -4.52
C THR A 188 18.85 16.28 -4.76
N GLY A 189 18.72 15.40 -5.74
CA GLY A 189 19.72 14.39 -6.08
C GLY A 189 19.13 13.00 -6.31
N ASP A 190 20.03 12.06 -6.61
CA ASP A 190 19.71 10.64 -6.79
C ASP A 190 20.35 9.84 -5.66
N HIS A 191 19.53 9.21 -4.85
CA HIS A 191 19.92 8.39 -3.70
C HIS A 191 19.69 6.89 -3.93
N TYR A 192 19.29 6.51 -5.15
CA TYR A 192 19.05 5.11 -5.45
C TYR A 192 20.32 4.27 -5.40
N GLN A 193 20.22 3.11 -4.81
CA GLN A 193 21.23 2.08 -4.94
C GLN A 193 21.16 1.44 -6.34
N PRO A 194 22.27 0.87 -6.86
CA PRO A 194 22.24 0.18 -8.14
C PRO A 194 21.19 -0.94 -8.14
N PRO A 195 20.36 -1.08 -9.20
CA PRO A 195 19.41 -2.17 -9.27
C PRO A 195 20.12 -3.51 -9.49
N LEU A 196 19.54 -4.60 -8.96
CA LEU A 196 19.98 -5.96 -9.30
C LEU A 196 19.65 -6.27 -10.77
N SER A 197 20.27 -7.32 -11.33
CA SER A 197 19.93 -7.77 -12.68
C SER A 197 18.43 -8.10 -12.79
N PRO A 198 17.75 -7.75 -13.90
CA PRO A 198 16.35 -8.09 -14.09
C PRO A 198 16.18 -9.61 -14.28
N ASN A 199 15.01 -10.12 -13.95
CA ASN A 199 14.67 -11.48 -14.37
C ASN A 199 14.58 -11.54 -15.89
N PRO A 200 15.13 -12.58 -16.55
CA PRO A 200 15.15 -12.66 -18.01
C PRO A 200 13.77 -12.57 -18.68
N ILE A 201 12.68 -12.97 -18.00
CA ILE A 201 11.32 -12.82 -18.55
C ILE A 201 10.94 -11.35 -18.78
N SER A 202 11.51 -10.44 -18.01
CA SER A 202 11.19 -9.01 -18.07
C SER A 202 11.70 -8.33 -19.33
N GLN A 203 12.52 -9.01 -20.16
CA GLN A 203 12.93 -8.52 -21.47
C GLN A 203 11.75 -8.21 -22.39
N TYR A 204 10.69 -9.04 -22.31
CA TYR A 204 9.47 -8.82 -23.09
C TYR A 204 8.72 -7.55 -22.64
N ALA A 205 8.61 -7.33 -21.34
CA ALA A 205 8.00 -6.11 -20.84
C ALA A 205 8.83 -4.87 -21.22
N LYS A 206 10.16 -4.95 -21.09
CA LYS A 206 11.07 -3.86 -21.47
C LYS A 206 10.90 -3.50 -22.95
N ALA A 207 11.02 -4.47 -23.85
CA ALA A 207 10.86 -4.26 -25.28
C ALA A 207 9.49 -3.67 -25.64
N GLY A 208 8.43 -4.16 -24.99
CA GLY A 208 7.08 -3.65 -25.18
C GLY A 208 6.91 -2.21 -24.70
N MET A 209 7.47 -1.86 -23.55
CA MET A 209 7.44 -0.48 -23.04
C MET A 209 8.21 0.48 -23.93
N GLU A 210 9.38 0.08 -24.46
CA GLU A 210 10.15 0.85 -25.45
C GLU A 210 9.35 1.10 -26.73
N ALA A 211 8.71 0.04 -27.26
CA ALA A 211 7.90 0.14 -28.45
C ALA A 211 6.66 1.01 -28.24
N LEU A 212 6.00 0.89 -27.08
CA LEU A 212 4.84 1.71 -26.70
C LEU A 212 5.24 3.19 -26.59
N GLY A 213 6.35 3.50 -25.93
CA GLY A 213 6.85 4.89 -25.81
C GLY A 213 7.07 5.53 -27.18
N LYS A 214 7.67 4.79 -28.13
CA LYS A 214 7.84 5.24 -29.53
C LYS A 214 6.51 5.43 -30.25
N GLN A 215 5.58 4.48 -30.10
CA GLN A 215 4.25 4.56 -30.72
C GLN A 215 3.43 5.76 -30.21
N LEU A 216 3.57 6.10 -28.94
CA LEU A 216 2.91 7.27 -28.34
C LEU A 216 3.65 8.60 -28.63
N GLY A 217 4.81 8.55 -29.28
CA GLY A 217 5.63 9.74 -29.52
C GLY A 217 6.21 10.38 -28.25
N ALA A 218 6.15 9.66 -27.13
CA ALA A 218 6.58 10.19 -25.83
C ALA A 218 8.11 10.26 -25.69
N ASN A 219 8.86 9.49 -26.50
CA ASN A 219 10.33 9.35 -26.40
C ASN A 219 10.82 9.02 -24.98
N ILE A 220 10.01 8.30 -24.22
CA ILE A 220 10.27 7.86 -22.84
C ILE A 220 10.59 6.37 -22.87
N GLU A 221 11.79 6.02 -22.48
CA GLU A 221 12.22 4.64 -22.34
C GLU A 221 11.85 4.10 -20.95
N PRO A 222 11.69 2.76 -20.81
CA PRO A 222 11.49 2.14 -19.51
C PRO A 222 12.72 2.33 -18.62
N TYR A 223 12.46 2.34 -17.32
CA TYR A 223 13.49 2.43 -16.28
C TYR A 223 13.37 1.26 -15.30
N ARG A 224 14.46 0.99 -14.54
CA ARG A 224 14.41 -0.01 -13.47
C ARG A 224 13.53 0.51 -12.36
N THR A 225 12.48 -0.26 -12.05
CA THR A 225 11.50 0.09 -11.03
C THR A 225 12.17 0.34 -9.68
N PRO A 226 11.94 1.49 -9.04
CA PRO A 226 12.42 1.74 -7.69
C PRO A 226 11.82 0.73 -6.71
N LEU A 227 12.67 0.03 -5.97
CA LEU A 227 12.26 -0.98 -5.00
C LEU A 227 12.94 -0.75 -3.64
N ALA A 228 12.18 -0.88 -2.58
CA ALA A 228 12.67 -0.83 -1.21
C ALA A 228 13.37 -2.15 -0.82
N VAL A 229 14.45 -2.46 -1.51
CA VAL A 229 15.34 -3.60 -1.27
C VAL A 229 16.77 -3.10 -1.39
N ILE A 230 17.57 -3.26 -0.34
CA ILE A 230 18.98 -2.86 -0.40
C ILE A 230 19.78 -3.83 -1.29
N THR A 231 20.69 -3.29 -2.09
CA THR A 231 21.54 -4.02 -3.04
C THR A 231 23.02 -3.83 -2.78
N ARG A 232 23.35 -2.96 -1.85
CA ARG A 232 24.67 -2.76 -1.27
C ARG A 232 24.54 -2.48 0.23
N ASP A 233 25.62 -2.60 0.97
CA ASP A 233 25.65 -2.28 2.39
C ASP A 233 25.04 -0.89 2.64
N HIS A 234 24.18 -0.83 3.64
CA HIS A 234 23.36 0.35 3.92
C HIS A 234 23.65 0.88 5.32
N ALA A 235 24.60 1.82 5.38
CA ALA A 235 25.08 2.39 6.63
C ALA A 235 23.96 3.00 7.51
N PRO A 236 22.97 3.75 6.98
CA PRO A 236 21.92 4.34 7.81
C PRO A 236 21.10 3.34 8.62
N SER A 237 20.97 2.10 8.13
CA SER A 237 20.24 1.04 8.83
C SER A 237 21.12 -0.09 9.36
N TYR A 238 22.43 0.03 9.24
CA TYR A 238 23.40 -1.01 9.66
C TYR A 238 23.18 -2.37 9.01
N ARG A 239 22.55 -2.41 7.83
CA ARG A 239 22.30 -3.63 7.06
C ARG A 239 23.44 -3.88 6.08
N THR A 240 23.79 -5.15 5.94
CA THR A 240 24.80 -5.62 4.96
C THR A 240 24.14 -6.58 3.99
N VAL A 241 24.64 -6.61 2.77
CA VAL A 241 24.18 -7.54 1.74
C VAL A 241 25.11 -8.75 1.64
N PRO A 242 24.65 -9.90 1.15
CA PRO A 242 25.51 -11.02 0.78
C PRO A 242 26.61 -10.58 -0.20
N LYS A 243 27.78 -11.25 -0.18
CA LYS A 243 28.89 -10.95 -1.10
C LYS A 243 28.47 -10.99 -2.57
N ASP A 244 27.61 -11.94 -2.91
CA ASP A 244 26.90 -11.95 -4.20
C ASP A 244 25.54 -11.29 -4.01
N PRO A 245 25.32 -10.08 -4.54
CA PRO A 245 24.03 -9.37 -4.44
C PRO A 245 22.86 -10.14 -5.03
N GLU A 246 23.09 -10.99 -6.03
CA GLU A 246 22.02 -11.80 -6.64
C GLU A 246 21.47 -12.85 -5.64
N THR A 247 22.23 -13.21 -4.61
CA THR A 247 21.75 -14.07 -3.52
C THR A 247 20.60 -13.40 -2.75
N ALA A 248 20.53 -12.07 -2.71
CA ALA A 248 19.42 -11.35 -2.09
C ALA A 248 18.07 -11.76 -2.69
N LYS A 249 18.02 -12.05 -3.98
CA LYS A 249 16.80 -12.47 -4.67
C LYS A 249 16.27 -13.82 -4.18
N THR A 250 17.12 -14.69 -3.69
CA THR A 250 16.71 -16.04 -3.21
C THR A 250 16.02 -15.99 -1.85
N SER A 251 16.27 -14.94 -1.06
CA SER A 251 15.64 -14.73 0.25
C SER A 251 14.39 -13.88 0.17
N TYR A 252 14.27 -13.07 -0.87
CA TYR A 252 13.12 -12.19 -1.07
C TYR A 252 11.87 -13.00 -1.41
N VAL A 253 10.90 -12.92 -0.54
CA VAL A 253 9.58 -13.51 -0.78
C VAL A 253 8.55 -12.41 -0.62
N ASN A 254 8.08 -11.93 -1.77
CA ASN A 254 7.04 -10.90 -1.77
C ASN A 254 5.86 -11.35 -0.90
N ARG A 255 5.41 -10.46 0.00
CA ARG A 255 4.26 -10.63 0.89
C ARG A 255 4.40 -11.68 1.99
N TYR A 256 5.49 -12.45 2.03
CA TYR A 256 5.70 -13.52 3.00
C TYR A 256 6.96 -13.34 3.83
N GLY A 257 7.54 -12.15 3.81
CA GLY A 257 8.71 -11.80 4.58
C GLY A 257 10.02 -11.87 3.82
N ASP A 258 11.08 -11.47 4.49
CA ASP A 258 12.45 -11.50 3.99
C ASP A 258 13.40 -11.92 5.12
N PRO A 259 13.84 -13.20 5.15
CA PRO A 259 14.68 -13.73 6.22
C PRO A 259 16.02 -13.01 6.39
N LEU A 260 16.53 -12.35 5.35
CA LEU A 260 17.80 -11.61 5.42
C LEU A 260 17.60 -10.13 5.78
N GLY A 261 16.38 -9.62 5.80
CA GLY A 261 16.08 -8.22 6.12
C GLY A 261 16.56 -7.23 5.06
N LEU A 262 16.70 -7.66 3.80
CA LEU A 262 17.16 -6.81 2.70
C LEU A 262 16.01 -5.97 2.13
N LYS A 263 14.78 -6.49 2.20
CA LYS A 263 13.56 -5.70 1.95
C LYS A 263 13.38 -4.71 3.09
N SER A 264 13.24 -3.45 2.74
CA SER A 264 13.25 -2.35 3.68
C SER A 264 11.87 -2.09 4.29
N SER A 265 11.44 -2.93 5.23
CA SER A 265 10.33 -2.55 6.10
C SER A 265 10.74 -1.37 6.99
N THR A 266 9.78 -0.59 7.47
CA THR A 266 10.05 0.53 8.37
C THR A 266 10.71 0.10 9.68
N TRP A 267 10.48 -1.15 10.11
CA TRP A 267 11.20 -1.70 11.25
C TRP A 267 12.70 -1.80 10.98
N VAL A 268 13.11 -2.46 9.91
CA VAL A 268 14.54 -2.68 9.64
C VAL A 268 15.26 -1.44 9.16
N ALA A 269 14.54 -0.54 8.47
CA ALA A 269 15.13 0.67 7.89
C ALA A 269 15.21 1.85 8.88
N LEU A 270 14.20 2.04 9.70
CA LEU A 270 14.01 3.27 10.48
C LEU A 270 13.98 3.05 11.99
N LEU A 271 13.28 2.01 12.49
CA LEU A 271 13.07 1.83 13.93
C LEU A 271 14.20 1.03 14.60
N SER A 272 14.63 -0.07 13.99
CA SER A 272 15.74 -0.88 14.53
C SER A 272 17.03 -0.08 14.68
N PRO A 273 17.41 0.83 13.77
CA PRO A 273 18.56 1.71 13.96
C PRO A 273 18.51 2.55 15.23
N ILE A 274 17.39 3.23 15.51
CA ILE A 274 17.28 4.08 16.70
C ILE A 274 17.29 3.29 18.00
N VAL A 275 16.78 2.05 18.00
CA VAL A 275 16.94 1.11 19.13
C VAL A 275 18.41 0.74 19.32
N LYS A 276 19.12 0.40 18.23
CA LYS A 276 20.54 0.04 18.27
C LYS A 276 21.42 1.20 18.74
N GLU A 277 21.10 2.41 18.34
CA GLU A 277 21.79 3.65 18.72
C GLU A 277 21.53 4.07 20.17
N GLY A 278 20.52 3.48 20.84
CA GLY A 278 20.20 3.74 22.24
C GLY A 278 19.46 5.06 22.48
N HIS A 279 18.71 5.55 21.51
CA HIS A 279 17.87 6.74 21.67
C HIS A 279 16.72 6.52 22.66
N ASP A 280 16.15 7.61 23.22
CA ASP A 280 14.98 7.57 24.11
C ASP A 280 13.71 7.21 23.32
N PHE A 281 13.67 5.96 22.88
CA PHE A 281 12.63 5.37 22.06
C PHE A 281 12.09 4.09 22.68
N GLU A 282 10.76 4.00 22.77
CA GLU A 282 10.05 2.82 23.25
C GLU A 282 9.02 2.39 22.21
N ILE A 283 8.92 1.10 21.93
CA ILE A 283 7.82 0.51 21.17
C ILE A 283 7.12 -0.55 22.03
N ARG A 284 5.79 -0.49 22.09
CA ARG A 284 4.93 -1.45 22.77
C ARG A 284 4.12 -2.22 21.74
N PRO A 285 4.56 -3.42 21.35
CA PRO A 285 3.80 -4.30 20.49
C PRO A 285 2.64 -4.94 21.25
N ASN A 286 1.67 -5.48 20.50
CA ASN A 286 0.42 -6.08 21.02
C ASN A 286 -0.38 -5.12 21.93
N CYS A 287 -0.32 -3.81 21.65
CA CYS A 287 -1.02 -2.76 22.37
C CYS A 287 -2.06 -2.08 21.48
N ILE A 288 -3.33 -2.24 21.82
CA ILE A 288 -4.45 -1.79 20.98
C ILE A 288 -4.97 -0.48 21.51
N VAL A 289 -4.74 0.62 20.79
CA VAL A 289 -5.31 1.93 21.15
C VAL A 289 -6.82 1.90 20.95
N THR A 290 -7.54 2.28 22.00
CA THR A 290 -9.01 2.19 22.04
C THR A 290 -9.68 3.53 21.83
N ARG A 291 -9.13 4.61 22.42
CA ARG A 291 -9.67 5.96 22.31
C ARG A 291 -8.63 7.03 22.67
N LEU A 292 -8.90 8.24 22.24
CA LEU A 292 -8.23 9.46 22.64
C LEU A 292 -9.19 10.29 23.48
N THR A 293 -8.67 10.98 24.50
CA THR A 293 -9.43 12.00 25.24
C THR A 293 -8.76 13.34 25.11
N ASN A 294 -9.51 14.41 25.31
CA ASN A 294 -9.00 15.77 25.22
C ASN A 294 -9.43 16.65 26.38
N ASP A 295 -8.65 17.69 26.61
CA ASP A 295 -8.97 18.83 27.43
C ASP A 295 -8.87 20.08 26.55
N GLY A 296 -10.01 20.63 26.18
CA GLY A 296 -10.10 21.66 25.17
C GLY A 296 -9.44 21.24 23.85
N ALA A 297 -8.56 22.06 23.30
CA ALA A 297 -7.88 21.78 22.02
C ALA A 297 -6.72 20.77 22.13
N LYS A 298 -6.47 20.19 23.29
CA LYS A 298 -5.33 19.31 23.51
C LYS A 298 -5.77 17.88 23.80
N VAL A 299 -5.31 16.92 22.99
CA VAL A 299 -5.36 15.49 23.36
C VAL A 299 -4.50 15.31 24.60
N ASN A 300 -5.09 14.85 25.69
CA ASN A 300 -4.43 14.69 26.97
C ASN A 300 -4.05 13.23 27.27
N ARG A 301 -4.84 12.24 26.82
CA ARG A 301 -4.54 10.83 27.02
C ARG A 301 -4.82 9.98 25.81
N VAL A 302 -3.96 8.96 25.61
CA VAL A 302 -4.11 7.87 24.66
C VAL A 302 -4.37 6.59 25.46
N TYR A 303 -5.58 6.05 25.39
CA TYR A 303 -5.96 4.81 26.07
C TYR A 303 -5.69 3.61 25.18
N TYR A 304 -5.19 2.54 25.78
CA TYR A 304 -4.90 1.30 25.06
C TYR A 304 -5.08 0.07 25.95
N LEU A 305 -5.35 -1.06 25.34
CA LEU A 305 -5.29 -2.37 25.98
C LEU A 305 -3.86 -2.89 25.88
N ASP A 306 -3.28 -3.29 27.01
CA ASP A 306 -1.99 -3.97 27.03
C ASP A 306 -2.12 -5.44 26.57
N PRO A 307 -1.03 -6.19 26.38
CA PRO A 307 -1.09 -7.60 25.96
C PRO A 307 -1.91 -8.50 26.88
N GLY A 308 -2.13 -8.12 28.11
CA GLY A 308 -2.99 -8.81 29.09
C GLY A 308 -4.47 -8.39 29.02
N GLY A 309 -4.84 -7.50 28.10
CA GLY A 309 -6.20 -6.97 27.97
C GLY A 309 -6.57 -5.92 29.04
N THR A 310 -5.60 -5.44 29.81
CA THR A 310 -5.83 -4.37 30.81
C THR A 310 -5.78 -3.01 30.15
N GLU A 311 -6.78 -2.17 30.42
CA GLU A 311 -6.76 -0.79 29.92
C GLU A 311 -5.70 0.04 30.65
N ARG A 312 -4.88 0.72 29.88
CA ARG A 312 -3.83 1.62 30.28
C ARG A 312 -3.97 2.95 29.55
N PHE A 313 -3.22 3.96 29.99
CA PHE A 313 -3.08 5.19 29.22
C PHE A 313 -1.64 5.70 29.24
N VAL A 314 -1.35 6.53 28.24
CA VAL A 314 -0.14 7.35 28.16
C VAL A 314 -0.51 8.78 27.79
N GLU A 315 0.38 9.72 28.09
CA GLU A 315 0.26 11.13 27.79
C GLU A 315 1.41 11.56 26.89
N GLY A 316 1.11 12.28 25.82
CA GLY A 316 2.09 12.87 24.90
C GLY A 316 1.94 14.38 24.82
N LYS A 317 3.07 15.11 24.75
CA LYS A 317 3.00 16.53 24.36
C LYS A 317 2.41 16.64 22.96
N LEU A 318 2.80 15.74 22.05
CA LEU A 318 2.24 15.55 20.72
C LEU A 318 1.71 14.13 20.55
N VAL A 319 0.65 13.97 19.77
CA VAL A 319 0.02 12.68 19.44
C VAL A 319 -0.11 12.56 17.93
N VAL A 320 0.40 11.45 17.38
CA VAL A 320 0.34 11.12 15.95
C VAL A 320 -0.47 9.85 15.76
N VAL A 321 -1.51 9.91 14.94
CA VAL A 321 -2.31 8.78 14.52
C VAL A 321 -1.80 8.33 13.14
N ALA A 322 -1.37 7.07 13.05
CA ALA A 322 -0.74 6.48 11.87
C ALA A 322 -1.06 4.98 11.74
N CYS A 323 -2.33 4.61 12.00
CA CYS A 323 -2.81 3.23 12.08
C CYS A 323 -3.28 2.66 10.74
N SER A 324 -2.96 3.30 9.61
CA SER A 324 -3.61 3.08 8.30
C SER A 324 -4.99 3.77 8.20
N ALA A 325 -5.34 4.25 7.00
CA ALA A 325 -6.47 5.18 6.84
C ALA A 325 -7.77 4.70 7.49
N ILE A 326 -8.17 3.44 7.28
CA ILE A 326 -9.42 2.93 7.85
C ILE A 326 -9.39 2.95 9.38
N GLU A 327 -8.34 2.42 9.99
CA GLU A 327 -8.25 2.34 11.46
C GLU A 327 -7.97 3.69 12.10
N SER A 328 -7.26 4.60 11.44
CA SER A 328 -7.08 5.98 11.90
C SER A 328 -8.40 6.75 11.96
N ILE A 329 -9.18 6.68 10.87
CA ILE A 329 -10.52 7.28 10.84
C ILE A 329 -11.42 6.64 11.89
N ARG A 330 -11.43 5.32 11.97
CA ARG A 330 -12.22 4.58 12.97
C ARG A 330 -11.87 5.00 14.40
N LEU A 331 -10.58 5.09 14.75
CA LEU A 331 -10.14 5.52 16.08
C LEU A 331 -10.61 6.94 16.42
N LEU A 332 -10.50 7.87 15.47
CA LEU A 332 -10.96 9.25 15.66
C LEU A 332 -12.49 9.31 15.84
N MET A 333 -13.24 8.54 15.06
CA MET A 333 -14.71 8.46 15.20
C MET A 333 -15.13 7.78 16.51
N LEU A 334 -14.43 6.74 16.96
CA LEU A 334 -14.70 6.09 18.25
C LEU A 334 -14.46 7.07 19.40
N SER A 335 -13.37 7.84 19.33
CA SER A 335 -13.06 8.88 20.33
C SER A 335 -14.14 9.97 20.35
N GLY A 336 -14.61 10.39 19.17
CA GLY A 336 -15.72 11.34 19.04
C GLY A 336 -17.05 10.81 19.57
N ALA A 337 -17.32 9.50 19.40
CA ALA A 337 -18.55 8.89 19.91
C ALA A 337 -18.63 8.88 21.44
N GLU A 338 -17.50 8.93 22.12
CA GLU A 338 -17.43 9.00 23.58
C GLU A 338 -17.42 10.46 24.14
N SER A 339 -17.04 11.45 23.30
CA SER A 339 -16.91 12.85 23.72
C SER A 339 -17.49 13.80 22.65
N PRO A 340 -18.60 14.51 22.96
CA PRO A 340 -19.16 15.52 22.05
C PRO A 340 -18.15 16.66 21.72
N ASP A 341 -17.30 17.06 22.65
CA ASP A 341 -16.28 18.08 22.41
C ASP A 341 -15.21 17.55 21.43
N PHE A 342 -14.75 16.30 21.62
CA PHE A 342 -13.84 15.67 20.68
C PHE A 342 -14.46 15.56 19.28
N GLN A 343 -15.72 15.11 19.22
CA GLN A 343 -16.46 15.00 17.94
C GLN A 343 -16.58 16.35 17.23
N GLN A 344 -16.95 17.40 17.96
CA GLN A 344 -17.08 18.74 17.37
C GLN A 344 -15.74 19.26 16.85
N ARG A 345 -14.63 18.97 17.55
CA ARG A 345 -13.30 19.39 17.13
C ARG A 345 -12.78 18.63 15.93
N ILE A 346 -12.93 17.32 15.91
CA ILE A 346 -12.34 16.50 14.84
C ILE A 346 -13.21 16.48 13.58
N ASN A 347 -14.53 16.66 13.70
CA ASN A 347 -15.49 16.50 12.61
C ASN A 347 -16.57 17.59 12.59
N GLY A 348 -16.29 18.78 13.08
CA GLY A 348 -17.26 19.89 13.06
C GLY A 348 -17.65 20.35 11.66
N ASN A 349 -16.81 20.12 10.67
CA ASN A 349 -17.08 20.40 9.26
C ASN A 349 -17.73 19.21 8.51
N GLY A 350 -17.91 18.03 9.16
CA GLY A 350 -18.54 16.86 8.57
C GLY A 350 -17.71 16.17 7.47
N LEU A 351 -16.38 16.32 7.48
CA LEU A 351 -15.50 15.76 6.45
C LEU A 351 -14.72 14.52 6.89
N LEU A 352 -14.61 14.26 8.19
CA LEU A 352 -13.92 13.05 8.67
C LEU A 352 -14.58 11.80 8.11
N GLY A 353 -13.81 10.94 7.49
CA GLY A 353 -14.23 9.72 6.81
C GLY A 353 -14.61 9.91 5.34
N HIS A 354 -14.99 11.11 4.89
CA HIS A 354 -15.36 11.38 3.52
C HIS A 354 -14.16 11.44 2.57
N TYR A 355 -14.41 11.25 1.26
CA TYR A 355 -13.36 11.17 0.24
C TYR A 355 -12.37 10.03 0.50
N PHE A 356 -12.89 8.91 0.97
CA PHE A 356 -12.10 7.69 1.07
C PHE A 356 -11.67 7.24 -0.33
N LEU A 357 -10.40 6.91 -0.48
CA LEU A 357 -9.76 6.60 -1.76
C LEU A 357 -9.03 5.27 -1.71
N THR A 358 -8.93 4.67 -2.88
CA THR A 358 -7.98 3.60 -3.20
C THR A 358 -7.25 3.97 -4.49
N HIS A 359 -6.60 3.03 -5.14
CA HIS A 359 -6.12 3.22 -6.52
C HIS A 359 -7.06 2.56 -7.52
N CYS A 360 -7.16 3.16 -8.71
CA CYS A 360 -7.54 2.43 -9.91
C CYS A 360 -6.38 1.52 -10.29
N PHE A 361 -6.64 0.23 -10.46
CA PHE A 361 -5.60 -0.70 -10.88
C PHE A 361 -6.14 -1.85 -11.72
N GLY A 362 -5.23 -2.56 -12.36
CA GLY A 362 -5.50 -3.66 -13.25
C GLY A 362 -4.26 -3.97 -14.06
N GLY A 363 -4.44 -4.58 -15.20
CA GLY A 363 -3.31 -4.91 -16.05
C GLY A 363 -3.65 -5.92 -17.13
N ALA A 364 -2.61 -6.55 -17.65
CA ALA A 364 -2.70 -7.61 -18.64
C ALA A 364 -1.72 -8.72 -18.29
N ARG A 365 -2.05 -9.93 -18.71
CA ARG A 365 -1.20 -11.11 -18.55
C ARG A 365 -1.05 -11.84 -19.87
N ALA A 366 0.13 -12.43 -20.09
CA ALA A 366 0.40 -13.30 -21.22
C ALA A 366 1.35 -14.42 -20.83
N LEU A 367 1.33 -15.49 -21.59
CA LEU A 367 2.35 -16.52 -21.60
C LEU A 367 3.39 -16.16 -22.67
N VAL A 368 4.62 -15.92 -22.24
CA VAL A 368 5.70 -15.54 -23.16
C VAL A 368 6.39 -16.78 -23.74
N PRO A 369 7.09 -16.63 -24.88
CA PRO A 369 7.93 -17.69 -25.42
C PRO A 369 9.02 -18.10 -24.43
N GLY A 370 9.22 -19.40 -24.28
CA GLY A 370 10.22 -19.95 -23.38
C GLY A 370 9.81 -19.97 -21.90
N ARG A 371 10.57 -20.69 -21.14
CA ARG A 371 10.38 -20.86 -19.68
C ARG A 371 11.52 -20.21 -18.93
N PHE A 372 11.19 -19.48 -17.87
CA PHE A 372 12.13 -18.69 -17.07
C PHE A 372 12.09 -19.11 -15.60
N ASP A 373 13.27 -19.13 -14.96
CA ASP A 373 13.34 -19.27 -13.51
C ASP A 373 12.96 -17.95 -12.85
N LYS A 374 11.79 -17.94 -12.21
CA LYS A 374 11.25 -16.78 -11.48
C LYS A 374 11.44 -16.90 -9.96
N SER A 375 12.10 -17.92 -9.47
CA SER A 375 12.39 -18.10 -8.04
C SER A 375 13.29 -17.00 -7.48
N LYS A 376 14.05 -16.33 -8.34
CA LYS A 376 14.96 -15.22 -8.02
C LYS A 376 14.43 -13.86 -8.51
N ALA A 377 13.13 -13.69 -8.64
CA ALA A 377 12.54 -12.44 -9.11
C ALA A 377 12.19 -11.53 -7.93
N LEU A 378 12.47 -10.24 -8.06
CA LEU A 378 11.89 -9.17 -7.23
C LEU A 378 10.46 -8.87 -7.70
N ASP A 379 9.75 -7.97 -7.02
CA ASP A 379 8.33 -7.70 -7.34
C ASP A 379 8.15 -7.11 -8.74
N ALA A 380 9.02 -6.17 -9.13
CA ALA A 380 9.00 -5.53 -10.43
C ALA A 380 10.43 -5.27 -10.93
N ASP A 381 10.62 -5.33 -12.25
CA ASP A 381 11.92 -5.02 -12.87
C ASP A 381 11.90 -3.70 -13.64
N TYR A 382 10.87 -3.47 -14.43
CA TYR A 382 10.76 -2.29 -15.29
C TYR A 382 9.44 -1.57 -15.10
N ALA A 383 9.51 -0.25 -15.18
CA ALA A 383 8.36 0.64 -15.24
C ALA A 383 8.53 1.65 -16.39
N THR A 384 7.43 2.26 -16.79
CA THR A 384 7.42 3.34 -17.78
C THR A 384 6.45 4.44 -17.40
N ASP A 385 6.82 5.67 -17.67
CA ASP A 385 6.00 6.86 -17.48
C ASP A 385 5.36 7.37 -18.78
N CYS A 386 5.48 6.64 -19.89
CA CYS A 386 4.97 7.11 -21.19
C CYS A 386 3.44 7.38 -21.20
N CYS A 387 2.69 6.74 -20.30
CA CYS A 387 1.25 6.96 -20.09
C CYS A 387 0.94 7.92 -18.92
N ALA A 388 1.95 8.53 -18.30
CA ALA A 388 1.78 9.49 -17.21
C ALA A 388 2.05 10.94 -17.62
N THR A 389 2.39 11.19 -18.90
CA THR A 389 2.65 12.53 -19.41
C THR A 389 1.36 13.34 -19.57
N ASP A 390 1.43 14.64 -19.34
CA ASP A 390 0.31 15.57 -19.53
C ASP A 390 -0.30 15.46 -20.95
N ASP A 391 0.54 15.27 -21.98
CA ASP A 391 0.11 15.13 -23.38
C ASP A 391 -0.69 13.85 -23.59
N PHE A 392 -0.23 12.71 -23.06
CA PHE A 392 -0.98 11.45 -23.11
C PHE A 392 -2.34 11.58 -22.40
N LEU A 393 -2.35 12.15 -21.20
CA LEU A 393 -3.58 12.31 -20.40
C LEU A 393 -4.60 13.20 -21.13
N LYS A 394 -4.16 14.30 -21.75
CA LYS A 394 -5.01 15.17 -22.55
C LYS A 394 -5.51 14.47 -23.81
N ALA A 395 -4.65 13.76 -24.53
CA ALA A 395 -5.04 13.03 -25.75
C ALA A 395 -6.05 11.91 -25.48
N GLN A 396 -6.02 11.27 -24.31
CA GLN A 396 -6.96 10.23 -23.91
C GLN A 396 -8.21 10.79 -23.18
N GLY A 397 -8.27 12.08 -22.90
CA GLY A 397 -9.33 12.68 -22.11
C GLY A 397 -9.39 12.07 -20.71
N LEU A 398 -8.24 11.96 -20.05
CA LEU A 398 -8.10 11.47 -18.68
C LEU A 398 -7.83 12.62 -17.72
N TRP A 399 -8.46 12.58 -16.56
CA TRP A 399 -8.31 13.61 -15.54
C TRP A 399 -7.01 13.48 -14.73
N ALA A 400 -6.42 12.29 -14.70
CA ALA A 400 -5.23 11.98 -13.91
C ALA A 400 -4.49 10.79 -14.53
N GLY A 401 -3.26 10.58 -14.09
CA GLY A 401 -2.35 9.56 -14.59
C GLY A 401 -2.15 8.37 -13.66
N GLY A 402 -1.19 7.55 -14.06
CA GLY A 402 -0.74 6.38 -13.32
C GLY A 402 0.57 5.83 -13.85
N ALA A 403 1.18 4.90 -13.13
CA ALA A 403 2.38 4.20 -13.53
C ALA A 403 2.06 2.81 -14.10
N ILE A 404 2.84 2.38 -15.10
CA ILE A 404 2.81 1.02 -15.66
C ILE A 404 4.13 0.34 -15.29
N TYR A 405 4.05 -0.88 -14.76
CA TYR A 405 5.22 -1.70 -14.44
C TYR A 405 4.92 -3.19 -14.62
N ASN A 406 5.96 -4.00 -14.78
CA ASN A 406 5.79 -5.45 -14.88
C ASN A 406 5.93 -6.11 -13.52
N ASN A 407 5.13 -7.15 -13.27
CA ASN A 407 5.19 -7.98 -12.07
C ASN A 407 5.91 -9.30 -12.37
N THR A 408 6.90 -9.62 -11.54
CA THR A 408 7.73 -10.82 -11.71
C THR A 408 7.66 -11.79 -10.53
N SER A 409 7.42 -11.32 -9.32
CA SER A 409 7.52 -12.10 -8.08
C SER A 409 6.40 -13.12 -7.84
N ASP A 410 5.30 -13.03 -8.58
CA ASP A 410 4.08 -13.79 -8.32
C ASP A 410 4.06 -15.21 -8.88
N GLN A 411 5.22 -15.75 -9.20
CA GLN A 411 5.31 -16.96 -10.02
C GLN A 411 6.03 -18.13 -9.34
N ALA A 412 6.38 -17.99 -8.07
CA ALA A 412 6.83 -19.14 -7.31
C ALA A 412 5.64 -20.05 -6.98
N LEU A 413 5.78 -21.38 -7.11
CA LEU A 413 4.83 -22.30 -6.54
C LEU A 413 4.82 -22.16 -5.00
N PRO A 414 3.67 -22.16 -4.35
CA PRO A 414 2.31 -22.34 -4.86
C PRO A 414 1.61 -21.06 -5.37
N LEU A 415 2.22 -19.88 -5.30
CA LEU A 415 1.57 -18.60 -5.61
C LEU A 415 1.05 -18.50 -7.05
N SER A 416 1.80 -19.03 -8.01
CA SER A 416 1.33 -19.05 -9.40
C SER A 416 0.08 -19.90 -9.57
N MET A 417 -0.05 -20.98 -8.79
CA MET A 417 -1.26 -21.82 -8.76
C MET A 417 -2.45 -21.09 -8.16
N PHE A 418 -2.26 -20.34 -7.06
CA PHE A 418 -3.32 -19.51 -6.49
C PHE A 418 -3.90 -18.54 -7.51
N ARG A 419 -3.06 -17.90 -8.31
CA ARG A 419 -3.51 -16.98 -9.35
C ARG A 419 -4.25 -17.70 -10.48
N THR A 420 -3.71 -18.80 -10.97
CA THR A 420 -4.33 -19.58 -12.05
C THR A 420 -5.72 -20.06 -11.68
N PHE A 421 -5.93 -20.46 -10.42
CA PHE A 421 -7.22 -20.98 -9.95
C PHE A 421 -8.11 -19.93 -9.27
N GLY A 422 -7.68 -18.68 -9.23
CA GLY A 422 -8.43 -17.61 -8.57
C GLY A 422 -8.62 -17.81 -7.07
N SER A 423 -7.75 -18.65 -6.46
CA SER A 423 -7.82 -19.00 -5.05
C SER A 423 -6.98 -18.07 -4.20
N THR A 424 -7.46 -17.76 -3.00
CA THR A 424 -6.79 -16.86 -2.04
C THR A 424 -6.33 -17.57 -0.77
N ASP A 425 -6.70 -18.82 -0.60
CA ASP A 425 -6.40 -19.62 0.57
C ASP A 425 -6.06 -21.08 0.20
N LEU A 426 -5.40 -21.79 1.12
CA LEU A 426 -4.92 -23.16 0.89
C LEU A 426 -6.07 -24.16 0.72
N ASP A 427 -7.21 -23.97 1.39
CA ASP A 427 -8.34 -24.88 1.28
C ASP A 427 -9.01 -24.75 -0.09
N SER A 428 -9.23 -23.53 -0.56
CA SER A 428 -9.73 -23.28 -1.92
C SER A 428 -8.76 -23.79 -2.98
N LEU A 429 -7.44 -23.60 -2.79
CA LEU A 429 -6.43 -24.17 -3.66
C LEU A 429 -6.49 -25.70 -3.67
N TRP A 430 -6.62 -26.32 -2.48
CA TRP A 430 -6.74 -27.77 -2.38
C TRP A 430 -7.99 -28.30 -3.06
N LYS A 431 -9.13 -27.64 -2.88
CA LYS A 431 -10.38 -27.98 -3.58
C LYS A 431 -10.25 -27.84 -5.09
N ALA A 432 -9.64 -26.77 -5.56
CA ALA A 432 -9.37 -26.55 -6.99
C ALA A 432 -8.42 -27.61 -7.54
N PHE A 433 -7.37 -27.99 -6.80
CA PHE A 433 -6.43 -29.03 -7.20
C PHE A 433 -7.07 -30.43 -7.20
N MET A 434 -7.87 -30.77 -6.20
CA MET A 434 -8.47 -32.09 -6.05
C MET A 434 -9.69 -32.31 -6.92
N GLY A 435 -10.53 -31.30 -7.13
CA GLY A 435 -11.80 -31.39 -7.84
C GLY A 435 -11.95 -30.45 -9.04
N GLY A 436 -10.98 -29.56 -9.25
CA GLY A 436 -11.01 -28.60 -10.36
C GLY A 436 -10.57 -29.17 -11.69
N MET A 437 -10.85 -28.39 -12.74
CA MET A 437 -10.47 -28.70 -14.12
C MET A 437 -9.47 -27.66 -14.61
N TYR A 438 -8.42 -28.10 -15.30
CA TYR A 438 -7.49 -27.22 -15.98
C TYR A 438 -7.96 -27.00 -17.43
N PRO A 439 -8.24 -25.76 -17.84
CA PRO A 439 -8.62 -25.46 -19.21
C PRO A 439 -7.39 -25.52 -20.13
N ARG A 440 -7.51 -26.20 -21.24
CA ARG A 440 -6.47 -26.26 -22.27
C ARG A 440 -6.66 -25.18 -23.33
N PRO A 441 -5.59 -24.78 -24.03
CA PRO A 441 -5.67 -23.79 -25.11
C PRO A 441 -6.60 -24.22 -26.27
N ASP A 442 -6.82 -25.53 -26.46
CA ASP A 442 -7.71 -26.09 -27.47
C ASP A 442 -9.20 -26.06 -27.09
N GLY A 443 -9.52 -25.45 -25.92
CA GLY A 443 -10.89 -25.36 -25.42
C GLY A 443 -11.40 -26.59 -24.65
N THR A 444 -10.58 -27.64 -24.53
CA THR A 444 -10.89 -28.80 -23.69
C THR A 444 -10.48 -28.52 -22.24
N SER A 445 -10.89 -29.39 -21.33
CA SER A 445 -10.48 -29.32 -19.92
C SER A 445 -10.12 -30.69 -19.38
N VAL A 446 -9.12 -30.76 -18.53
CA VAL A 446 -8.67 -31.99 -17.86
C VAL A 446 -8.69 -31.84 -16.36
N PRO A 447 -8.86 -32.93 -15.60
CA PRO A 447 -8.77 -32.84 -14.14
C PRO A 447 -7.45 -32.22 -13.70
N MET A 448 -7.50 -31.22 -12.82
CA MET A 448 -6.30 -30.54 -12.32
C MET A 448 -5.36 -31.53 -11.63
N ARG A 449 -5.90 -32.45 -10.86
CA ARG A 449 -5.13 -33.52 -10.23
C ARG A 449 -4.61 -34.49 -11.30
N GLY A 450 -3.30 -34.58 -11.43
CA GLY A 450 -2.62 -35.41 -12.40
C GLY A 450 -2.34 -34.68 -13.71
N GLU A 451 -3.02 -34.98 -14.78
CA GLU A 451 -2.74 -34.46 -16.13
C GLU A 451 -2.83 -32.93 -16.20
N GLY A 452 -3.83 -32.33 -15.58
CA GLY A 452 -3.99 -30.86 -15.56
C GLY A 452 -2.82 -30.18 -14.87
N PHE A 453 -2.31 -30.74 -13.77
CA PHE A 453 -1.15 -30.18 -13.10
C PHE A 453 0.14 -30.30 -13.92
N ILE A 454 0.34 -31.45 -14.57
CA ILE A 454 1.48 -31.63 -15.48
C ILE A 454 1.38 -30.65 -16.65
N THR A 455 0.19 -30.52 -17.24
CA THR A 455 -0.06 -29.56 -18.33
C THR A 455 0.20 -28.12 -17.86
N TYR A 456 -0.27 -27.74 -16.68
CA TYR A 456 0.02 -26.43 -16.10
C TYR A 456 1.53 -26.20 -15.95
N LEU A 457 2.25 -27.16 -15.37
CA LEU A 457 3.70 -27.07 -15.23
C LEU A 457 4.41 -26.94 -16.56
N ASP A 458 3.91 -27.64 -17.58
CA ASP A 458 4.49 -27.63 -18.91
C ASP A 458 4.13 -26.37 -19.72
N GLN A 459 2.91 -25.90 -19.62
CA GLN A 459 2.40 -24.82 -20.47
C GLN A 459 2.56 -23.43 -19.85
N GLU A 460 2.40 -23.29 -18.53
CA GLU A 460 2.31 -21.98 -17.89
C GLU A 460 3.44 -21.66 -16.91
N PHE A 461 3.91 -22.65 -16.15
CA PHE A 461 4.88 -22.41 -15.10
C PHE A 461 6.19 -21.83 -15.64
N GLY A 462 6.57 -20.66 -15.13
CA GLY A 462 7.75 -19.94 -15.59
C GLY A 462 7.56 -19.16 -16.90
N ARG A 463 6.35 -19.14 -17.49
CA ARG A 463 6.05 -18.41 -18.72
C ARG A 463 5.17 -17.18 -18.51
N GLY A 464 4.40 -17.14 -17.43
CA GLY A 464 3.48 -16.04 -17.17
C GLY A 464 4.22 -14.73 -16.93
N LEU A 465 3.83 -13.67 -17.64
CA LEU A 465 4.28 -12.30 -17.44
C LEU A 465 3.07 -11.39 -17.29
N SER A 466 3.04 -10.62 -16.21
CA SER A 466 2.01 -9.61 -15.96
C SER A 466 2.60 -8.22 -16.10
N VAL A 467 1.84 -7.33 -16.72
CA VAL A 467 2.09 -5.89 -16.74
C VAL A 467 0.89 -5.22 -16.10
N SER A 468 1.13 -4.46 -15.05
CA SER A 468 0.10 -3.84 -14.24
C SER A 468 0.20 -2.33 -14.28
N PHE A 469 -0.91 -1.67 -13.97
CA PHE A 469 -0.93 -0.23 -13.75
C PHE A 469 -1.46 0.10 -12.35
N MET A 470 -1.06 1.27 -11.88
CA MET A 470 -1.56 1.90 -10.67
C MET A 470 -1.87 3.35 -11.00
N ALA A 471 -3.11 3.81 -10.78
CA ALA A 471 -3.55 5.12 -11.22
C ALA A 471 -4.48 5.80 -10.20
N ASN A 472 -4.64 7.12 -10.35
CA ASN A 472 -5.52 7.93 -9.50
C ASN A 472 -6.98 7.48 -9.59
N GLN A 473 -7.67 7.56 -8.47
CA GLN A 473 -9.11 7.40 -8.36
C GLN A 473 -9.81 8.76 -8.28
N VAL A 474 -10.95 8.91 -8.96
CA VAL A 474 -11.78 10.12 -8.89
C VAL A 474 -12.26 10.35 -7.45
N LEU A 475 -12.14 11.59 -7.01
CA LEU A 475 -12.63 12.00 -5.70
C LEU A 475 -14.16 12.02 -5.69
N GLN A 476 -14.74 11.28 -4.76
CA GLN A 476 -16.19 11.24 -4.52
C GLN A 476 -16.45 11.44 -3.04
N ARG A 477 -17.22 12.44 -2.68
CA ARG A 477 -17.56 12.71 -1.28
C ARG A 477 -18.26 11.52 -0.62
N ASP A 478 -19.09 10.81 -1.38
CA ASP A 478 -19.90 9.70 -0.88
C ASP A 478 -19.08 8.41 -0.65
N ASN A 479 -17.88 8.30 -1.21
CA ASN A 479 -16.91 7.29 -0.81
C ASN A 479 -16.39 7.64 0.58
N ARG A 480 -16.74 6.84 1.58
CA ARG A 480 -16.50 7.21 2.98
C ARG A 480 -16.36 6.03 3.91
N ILE A 481 -15.82 6.31 5.05
CA ILE A 481 -15.74 5.42 6.20
C ILE A 481 -16.65 5.99 7.29
N GLU A 482 -17.48 5.14 7.86
CA GLU A 482 -18.34 5.42 9.01
C GLU A 482 -18.12 4.36 10.11
N LEU A 483 -18.73 4.54 11.27
CA LEU A 483 -18.84 3.45 12.25
C LEU A 483 -20.10 2.65 11.96
N HIS A 484 -19.96 1.33 11.79
CA HIS A 484 -21.12 0.47 11.59
C HIS A 484 -22.08 0.58 12.80
N PRO A 485 -23.40 0.66 12.58
CA PRO A 485 -24.34 0.91 13.67
C PRO A 485 -24.39 -0.21 14.71
N THR A 486 -24.24 -1.46 14.33
CA THR A 486 -24.44 -2.64 15.19
C THR A 486 -23.24 -3.58 15.27
N VAL A 487 -22.50 -3.80 14.18
CA VAL A 487 -21.36 -4.74 14.17
C VAL A 487 -20.23 -4.21 15.02
N LYS A 488 -19.67 -5.07 15.86
CA LYS A 488 -18.58 -4.76 16.78
C LYS A 488 -17.45 -5.77 16.64
N ASP A 489 -16.24 -5.31 16.98
CA ASP A 489 -15.06 -6.17 17.11
C ASP A 489 -15.12 -6.99 18.42
N LYS A 490 -14.17 -7.89 18.61
CA LYS A 490 -14.06 -8.73 19.81
C LYS A 490 -13.90 -7.95 21.13
N TRP A 491 -13.56 -6.69 21.08
CA TRP A 491 -13.51 -5.81 22.25
C TRP A 491 -14.76 -4.96 22.44
N GLY A 492 -15.84 -5.25 21.70
CA GLY A 492 -17.12 -4.56 21.79
C GLY A 492 -17.18 -3.18 21.15
N ARG A 493 -16.19 -2.78 20.33
CA ARG A 493 -16.15 -1.49 19.65
C ARG A 493 -16.73 -1.59 18.24
N ARG A 494 -17.46 -0.57 17.82
CA ARG A 494 -18.03 -0.53 16.47
C ARG A 494 -16.93 -0.62 15.41
N VAL A 495 -17.14 -1.45 14.39
CA VAL A 495 -16.21 -1.64 13.29
C VAL A 495 -16.37 -0.54 12.24
N ALA A 496 -15.37 -0.41 11.35
CA ALA A 496 -15.48 0.48 10.21
C ALA A 496 -16.54 -0.03 9.22
N HIS A 497 -17.37 0.90 8.73
CA HIS A 497 -18.30 0.69 7.64
C HIS A 497 -17.82 1.48 6.43
N ILE A 498 -17.42 0.80 5.38
CA ILE A 498 -16.81 1.37 4.19
C ILE A 498 -17.87 1.40 3.09
N ILE A 499 -18.16 2.59 2.59
CA ILE A 499 -19.08 2.83 1.48
C ILE A 499 -18.27 3.36 0.33
N LYS A 500 -18.20 2.60 -0.77
CA LYS A 500 -17.35 2.94 -1.91
C LYS A 500 -17.94 2.47 -3.24
N THR A 501 -17.85 3.35 -4.23
CA THR A 501 -18.22 3.05 -5.62
C THR A 501 -17.15 3.57 -6.57
N TRP A 502 -17.14 3.04 -7.79
CA TRP A 502 -16.30 3.54 -8.87
C TRP A 502 -17.05 4.59 -9.68
N HIS A 503 -16.40 5.71 -9.96
CA HIS A 503 -16.89 6.71 -10.88
C HIS A 503 -16.83 6.17 -12.33
N PRO A 504 -17.77 6.55 -13.25
CA PRO A 504 -17.66 6.18 -14.66
C PRO A 504 -16.32 6.55 -15.30
N HIS A 505 -15.73 7.67 -14.88
CA HIS A 505 -14.41 8.10 -15.36
C HIS A 505 -13.26 7.25 -14.81
N ASP A 506 -13.40 6.62 -13.63
CA ASP A 506 -12.45 5.61 -13.13
C ASP A 506 -12.44 4.40 -14.06
N LYS A 507 -13.61 3.94 -14.51
CA LYS A 507 -13.72 2.82 -15.45
C LYS A 507 -13.04 3.13 -16.77
N LYS A 508 -13.30 4.34 -17.34
CA LYS A 508 -12.61 4.82 -18.54
C LYS A 508 -11.09 4.80 -18.36
N LEU A 509 -10.60 5.35 -17.25
CA LEU A 509 -9.16 5.38 -16.95
C LEU A 509 -8.58 3.97 -16.86
N MET A 510 -9.24 3.07 -16.13
CA MET A 510 -8.80 1.69 -15.99
C MET A 510 -8.78 0.95 -17.33
N ASP A 511 -9.78 1.15 -18.19
CA ASP A 511 -9.82 0.55 -19.53
C ASP A 511 -8.67 1.05 -20.41
N VAL A 512 -8.39 2.36 -20.40
CA VAL A 512 -7.26 2.93 -21.14
C VAL A 512 -5.94 2.33 -20.68
N PHE A 513 -5.68 2.32 -19.36
CA PHE A 513 -4.42 1.79 -18.84
C PHE A 513 -4.30 0.27 -19.02
N ALA A 514 -5.38 -0.50 -18.86
CA ALA A 514 -5.38 -1.94 -19.12
C ALA A 514 -5.06 -2.25 -20.58
N ASN A 515 -5.62 -1.45 -21.51
CA ASN A 515 -5.29 -1.55 -22.93
C ASN A 515 -3.80 -1.28 -23.20
N GLN A 516 -3.20 -0.28 -22.54
CA GLN A 516 -1.76 -0.02 -22.70
C GLN A 516 -0.90 -1.15 -22.10
N CYS A 517 -1.30 -1.75 -20.99
CA CYS A 517 -0.64 -2.96 -20.47
C CYS A 517 -0.70 -4.13 -21.47
N GLY A 518 -1.85 -4.34 -22.11
CA GLY A 518 -1.99 -5.33 -23.19
C GLY A 518 -1.10 -5.02 -24.39
N ASN A 519 -1.01 -3.74 -24.77
CA ASN A 519 -0.14 -3.29 -25.86
C ASN A 519 1.34 -3.53 -25.52
N VAL A 520 1.79 -3.27 -24.28
CA VAL A 520 3.16 -3.61 -23.85
C VAL A 520 3.45 -5.08 -24.08
N LEU A 521 2.57 -5.97 -23.68
CA LEU A 521 2.79 -7.41 -23.86
C LEU A 521 2.83 -7.81 -25.34
N ARG A 522 1.89 -7.33 -26.16
CA ARG A 522 1.84 -7.65 -27.61
C ARG A 522 3.04 -7.08 -28.36
N LEU A 523 3.42 -5.86 -28.09
CA LEU A 523 4.59 -5.22 -28.72
C LEU A 523 5.89 -5.88 -28.29
N GLY A 524 5.99 -6.33 -27.03
CA GLY A 524 7.19 -6.96 -26.50
C GLY A 524 7.42 -8.38 -27.02
N ALA A 525 6.36 -9.11 -27.36
CA ALA A 525 6.46 -10.45 -27.95
C ALA A 525 6.84 -10.42 -29.45
N GLY A 526 6.66 -9.28 -30.12
CA GLY A 526 6.82 -9.18 -31.57
C GLY A 526 5.84 -10.11 -32.31
N ASN A 527 6.36 -10.81 -33.32
CA ASN A 527 5.58 -11.75 -34.12
C ASN A 527 5.78 -13.22 -33.68
N ASP A 528 6.20 -13.46 -32.44
CA ASP A 528 6.44 -14.82 -31.96
C ASP A 528 5.11 -15.60 -31.84
N PRO A 529 4.92 -16.70 -32.62
CA PRO A 529 3.68 -17.45 -32.61
C PRO A 529 3.46 -18.24 -31.30
N SER A 530 4.47 -18.40 -30.46
CA SER A 530 4.35 -19.07 -29.16
C SER A 530 3.89 -18.15 -28.05
N PHE A 531 3.74 -16.85 -28.32
CA PHE A 531 3.16 -15.89 -27.41
C PHE A 531 1.64 -16.10 -27.31
N PHE A 532 1.15 -16.23 -26.08
CA PHE A 532 -0.27 -16.36 -25.80
C PHE A 532 -0.74 -15.23 -24.90
N PHE A 533 -1.62 -14.37 -25.42
CA PHE A 533 -2.22 -13.29 -24.66
C PHE A 533 -3.45 -13.77 -23.91
N GLU A 534 -3.42 -13.71 -22.58
CA GLU A 534 -4.48 -14.23 -21.73
C GLU A 534 -5.62 -13.24 -21.46
N GLY A 535 -5.37 -11.95 -21.58
CA GLY A 535 -6.38 -10.92 -21.40
C GLY A 535 -5.90 -9.70 -20.64
N GLN A 536 -6.79 -8.73 -20.54
CA GLN A 536 -6.57 -7.46 -19.89
C GLN A 536 -7.83 -6.97 -19.19
N GLY A 537 -7.70 -6.14 -18.17
CA GLY A 537 -8.84 -5.51 -17.53
C GLY A 537 -8.47 -4.63 -16.35
N GLY A 538 -9.33 -3.69 -16.05
CA GLY A 538 -9.37 -2.97 -14.80
C GLY A 538 -10.14 -3.75 -13.74
N ILE A 539 -9.85 -3.50 -12.47
CA ILE A 539 -10.54 -4.13 -11.35
C ILE A 539 -11.66 -3.23 -10.88
N TYR A 540 -12.76 -3.26 -11.60
CA TYR A 540 -13.93 -2.43 -11.30
C TYR A 540 -15.27 -3.18 -11.40
N SER A 541 -15.25 -4.49 -11.64
CA SER A 541 -16.48 -5.27 -11.84
C SER A 541 -17.11 -5.71 -10.52
N GLY A 542 -18.34 -5.26 -10.27
CA GLY A 542 -19.27 -5.82 -9.32
C GLY A 542 -18.75 -6.04 -7.91
N ASP A 543 -18.95 -7.23 -7.42
CA ASP A 543 -18.62 -7.68 -6.05
C ASP A 543 -17.14 -7.65 -5.70
N THR A 544 -16.28 -7.45 -6.69
CA THR A 544 -14.82 -7.42 -6.51
C THR A 544 -14.26 -6.02 -6.25
N ALA A 545 -15.11 -4.98 -6.27
CA ALA A 545 -14.64 -3.60 -6.11
C ALA A 545 -13.94 -3.33 -4.79
N LEU A 546 -14.30 -4.04 -3.71
CA LEU A 546 -13.61 -3.99 -2.43
C LEU A 546 -12.52 -5.04 -2.31
N ALA A 547 -12.82 -6.27 -2.67
CA ALA A 547 -11.92 -7.42 -2.53
C ALA A 547 -10.53 -7.21 -3.16
N ARG A 548 -10.28 -6.01 -3.73
CA ARG A 548 -9.04 -5.65 -4.37
C ARG A 548 -8.72 -4.18 -4.21
N MET A 549 -8.86 -3.66 -3.00
CA MET A 549 -8.35 -2.31 -2.65
C MET A 549 -6.82 -2.23 -2.75
N ALA A 550 -6.15 -3.30 -3.14
CA ALA A 550 -4.69 -3.43 -3.28
C ALA A 550 -3.91 -2.98 -2.03
N ASN A 551 -4.56 -2.96 -0.86
CA ASN A 551 -4.03 -2.43 0.40
C ASN A 551 -3.54 -0.97 0.31
N HIS A 552 -3.93 -0.25 -0.73
CA HIS A 552 -3.67 1.17 -0.91
C HIS A 552 -4.91 1.95 -0.46
N ILE A 553 -5.07 2.09 0.84
CA ILE A 553 -6.18 2.78 1.49
C ILE A 553 -5.76 4.19 1.88
N LEU A 554 -6.48 5.17 1.34
CA LEU A 554 -6.08 6.57 1.35
C LEU A 554 -7.30 7.47 1.61
N GLY A 555 -7.05 8.74 1.93
CA GLY A 555 -8.12 9.71 2.14
C GLY A 555 -8.91 9.47 3.42
N GLY A 556 -10.00 10.21 3.57
CA GLY A 556 -10.84 10.19 4.78
C GLY A 556 -10.49 11.24 5.83
N ALA A 557 -9.27 11.80 5.79
CA ALA A 557 -8.87 12.93 6.63
C ALA A 557 -7.94 13.87 5.88
N ARG A 558 -8.31 14.23 4.65
CA ARG A 558 -7.43 15.01 3.76
C ARG A 558 -6.91 16.29 4.40
N PHE A 559 -5.63 16.61 4.11
CA PHE A 559 -5.03 17.88 4.49
C PHE A 559 -5.33 18.98 3.47
N GLY A 560 -5.23 20.23 3.88
CA GLY A 560 -5.54 21.37 3.01
C GLY A 560 -5.19 22.71 3.63
N THR A 561 -5.59 23.78 2.97
CA THR A 561 -5.41 25.16 3.40
C THR A 561 -6.69 25.79 3.98
N ASP A 562 -7.83 25.13 3.83
CA ASP A 562 -9.14 25.61 4.27
C ASP A 562 -9.78 24.61 5.24
N PRO A 563 -10.09 25.01 6.48
CA PRO A 563 -10.75 24.17 7.47
C PRO A 563 -12.19 23.74 7.06
N ASN A 564 -12.80 24.41 6.08
CA ASN A 564 -14.11 24.01 5.56
C ASN A 564 -14.01 22.94 4.47
N ASP A 565 -12.82 22.69 3.92
CA ASP A 565 -12.59 21.74 2.83
C ASP A 565 -11.58 20.63 3.20
N SER A 566 -11.05 20.65 4.43
CA SER A 566 -10.08 19.65 4.92
C SER A 566 -10.26 19.35 6.40
N VAL A 567 -9.83 18.16 6.82
CA VAL A 567 -9.80 17.74 8.23
C VAL A 567 -8.50 18.19 8.90
N LEU A 568 -7.43 18.22 8.12
CA LEU A 568 -6.08 18.54 8.59
C LEU A 568 -5.55 19.81 7.91
N ASP A 569 -4.71 20.55 8.62
CA ASP A 569 -3.95 21.66 8.06
C ASP A 569 -2.77 21.16 7.19
N THR A 570 -2.00 22.09 6.62
CA THR A 570 -0.86 21.77 5.74
C THR A 570 0.25 20.99 6.41
N ASN A 571 0.29 20.93 7.74
CA ASN A 571 1.23 20.16 8.54
C ASN A 571 0.64 18.83 9.06
N ASN A 572 -0.48 18.40 8.50
CA ASN A 572 -1.20 17.20 8.95
C ASN A 572 -1.76 17.27 10.38
N ARG A 573 -1.89 18.47 10.95
CA ARG A 573 -2.51 18.68 12.26
C ARG A 573 -4.03 18.81 12.09
N ALA A 574 -4.81 18.18 12.94
CA ALA A 574 -6.25 18.40 12.98
C ALA A 574 -6.55 19.87 13.35
N TRP A 575 -7.38 20.55 12.54
CA TRP A 575 -7.56 22.01 12.62
C TRP A 575 -7.85 22.56 14.02
N ASN A 576 -8.72 21.89 14.77
CA ASN A 576 -9.17 22.35 16.08
C ASN A 576 -8.45 21.65 17.24
N PHE A 577 -7.28 21.05 16.97
CA PHE A 577 -6.39 20.49 17.99
C PHE A 577 -5.00 21.12 17.91
N ASP A 578 -4.38 21.31 19.07
CA ASP A 578 -3.03 21.86 19.14
C ASP A 578 -1.95 20.81 18.93
N ASN A 579 -2.24 19.53 19.26
CA ASN A 579 -1.23 18.48 19.35
C ASN A 579 -1.63 17.15 18.70
N LEU A 580 -2.70 17.10 17.90
CA LEU A 580 -3.17 15.90 17.21
C LEU A 580 -2.84 15.96 15.72
N TYR A 581 -2.14 14.93 15.23
CA TYR A 581 -1.70 14.79 13.82
C TYR A 581 -2.14 13.46 13.22
N VAL A 582 -2.35 13.41 11.91
CA VAL A 582 -2.63 12.17 11.15
C VAL A 582 -1.68 12.09 9.97
N THR A 583 -0.87 11.05 9.88
CA THR A 583 0.26 10.99 8.95
C THR A 583 0.33 9.74 8.07
N ASP A 584 -0.60 8.81 8.21
CA ASP A 584 -0.75 7.70 7.26
C ASP A 584 -1.53 8.13 6.01
N GLY A 585 -1.88 7.21 5.13
CA GLY A 585 -2.58 7.49 3.88
C GLY A 585 -3.89 8.28 4.02
N ALA A 586 -4.45 8.42 5.23
CA ALA A 586 -5.68 9.18 5.47
C ALA A 586 -5.54 10.68 5.11
N PHE A 587 -4.34 11.25 5.19
CA PHE A 587 -4.13 12.67 4.90
C PHE A 587 -4.26 13.00 3.40
N MET A 588 -4.14 12.04 2.51
CA MET A 588 -4.01 12.27 1.07
C MET A 588 -5.29 12.84 0.46
N PRO A 589 -5.24 14.00 -0.23
CA PRO A 589 -6.39 14.57 -0.92
C PRO A 589 -6.66 13.91 -2.27
N THR A 590 -5.65 13.25 -2.86
CA THR A 590 -5.71 12.46 -4.09
C THR A 590 -4.89 11.20 -3.92
N SER A 591 -5.20 10.13 -4.65
CA SER A 591 -4.50 8.86 -4.47
C SER A 591 -3.10 8.80 -5.11
N GLY A 592 -2.83 9.68 -6.07
CA GLY A 592 -1.58 9.65 -6.83
C GLY A 592 -1.52 8.55 -7.90
N GLY A 593 -0.53 8.62 -8.76
CA GLY A 593 -0.32 7.72 -9.89
C GLY A 593 0.66 6.57 -9.61
N GLY A 594 0.94 6.25 -8.36
CA GLY A 594 1.90 5.21 -7.99
C GLY A 594 1.66 4.64 -6.60
N ASN A 595 2.49 3.68 -6.19
CA ASN A 595 2.39 3.08 -4.86
C ASN A 595 2.61 4.15 -3.78
N PRO A 596 1.76 4.26 -2.73
CA PRO A 596 1.72 5.44 -1.88
C PRO A 596 2.77 5.46 -0.78
N THR A 597 3.42 4.31 -0.46
CA THR A 597 4.29 4.17 0.71
C THR A 597 5.40 5.22 0.76
N MET A 598 6.13 5.40 -0.34
CA MET A 598 7.22 6.39 -0.43
C MET A 598 6.71 7.82 -0.21
N THR A 599 5.54 8.16 -0.73
CA THR A 599 4.92 9.48 -0.55
C THR A 599 4.46 9.70 0.89
N ILE A 600 3.93 8.65 1.56
CA ILE A 600 3.58 8.71 2.98
C ILE A 600 4.84 8.92 3.83
N GLU A 601 5.91 8.19 3.57
CA GLU A 601 7.19 8.32 4.28
C GLU A 601 7.81 9.72 4.10
N ALA A 602 7.85 10.20 2.86
CA ALA A 602 8.36 11.55 2.54
C ALA A 602 7.56 12.64 3.26
N ASN A 603 6.23 12.59 3.20
CA ASN A 603 5.39 13.54 3.94
C ASN A 603 5.56 13.40 5.45
N SER A 604 5.75 12.19 5.97
CA SER A 604 5.97 11.97 7.40
C SER A 604 7.30 12.56 7.89
N PHE A 605 8.38 12.51 7.09
CA PHE A 605 9.62 13.24 7.40
C PHE A 605 9.39 14.76 7.39
N ARG A 606 8.61 15.27 6.41
CA ARG A 606 8.23 16.69 6.38
C ARG A 606 7.47 17.12 7.64
N VAL A 607 6.51 16.31 8.07
CA VAL A 607 5.76 16.56 9.30
C VAL A 607 6.67 16.45 10.53
N ALA A 608 7.62 15.51 10.54
CA ALA A 608 8.57 15.37 11.64
C ALA A 608 9.41 16.64 11.86
N ASP A 609 9.87 17.31 10.80
CA ASP A 609 10.57 18.59 10.89
C ASP A 609 9.68 19.67 11.53
N HIS A 610 8.39 19.72 11.18
CA HIS A 610 7.44 20.59 11.84
C HIS A 610 7.27 20.25 13.33
N LEU A 611 7.13 18.95 13.67
CA LEU A 611 6.95 18.50 15.06
C LEU A 611 8.16 18.86 15.94
N LEU A 612 9.38 18.86 15.41
CA LEU A 612 10.58 19.31 16.13
C LEU A 612 10.49 20.77 16.57
N THR A 613 9.73 21.60 15.90
CA THR A 613 9.51 23.00 16.32
C THR A 613 8.48 23.14 17.44
N ARG A 614 7.80 22.04 17.79
CA ARG A 614 6.66 22.02 18.73
C ARG A 614 7.00 21.36 20.08
N VAL A 615 8.14 20.65 20.19
CA VAL A 615 8.58 19.89 21.39
C VAL A 615 9.97 20.26 21.87
#